data_0e982dd9e671135195bfa4db5a3fbff8
#
_entry.id   0e982dd9e671135195bfa4db5a3fbff8
#
_cell.length_a   1.000
_cell.length_b   1.000
_cell.length_c   1.000
_cell.angle_alpha   90.00
_cell.angle_beta   90.00
_cell.angle_gamma   90.00
#
_symmetry.space_group_name_H-M   'P 1'
#
loop_
_entity.id
_entity.type
_entity.pdbx_description
1 polymer ?
#
loop_
_entity_poly.entity_id
_entity_poly.type
_entity_poly.pdbx_seq_one_letter_code
_entity_poly.pdbx_strand_id
1 'polypeptide(L)'
;MSGDPGLFHTIYSTRALRRFKPDPISNEVLFQLLDAAIRAPSGQNAQDWRFVLVRSRAALQRMQQWSQGPWQRYQARFEDDPGSIDKLPRSQRLSLKSVEHLVAHLAEVPVVIIVCGLRGRHGTPGGSTFPAVQNLLLAARGLGLAGSVFNFPLRGGDEFSEMFNIPKNNEIYCLLPIGYPTDKHGPVRRKPVKAVVYDERFGNKWRYAEGQPEDGWEARWLEHL
;
A
#
# COMPACT_ATOMS: atom_id res chain seq x y z
N MET A 1 19.09 5.20 17.42
CA MET A 1 18.74 4.96 16.01
C MET A 1 18.75 3.45 15.85
N SER A 2 17.62 2.81 15.63
CA SER A 2 17.58 1.39 15.24
C SER A 2 18.30 1.30 13.90
N GLY A 3 19.30 0.42 13.79
CA GLY A 3 20.08 0.24 12.57
C GLY A 3 19.16 -0.05 11.38
N ASP A 4 19.63 0.25 10.17
CA ASP A 4 18.94 -0.10 8.92
C ASP A 4 18.57 -1.60 8.95
N PRO A 5 17.28 -1.95 8.84
CA PRO A 5 16.87 -3.35 8.90
C PRO A 5 17.34 -4.19 7.69
N GLY A 6 18.04 -3.59 6.75
CA GLY A 6 18.48 -4.22 5.52
C GLY A 6 17.34 -4.45 4.50
N LEU A 7 17.71 -4.51 3.23
CA LEU A 7 16.76 -4.56 2.10
C LEU A 7 15.83 -5.79 2.19
N PHE A 8 16.38 -6.97 2.33
CA PHE A 8 15.58 -8.20 2.32
C PHE A 8 14.67 -8.31 3.54
N HIS A 9 15.17 -7.95 4.74
CA HIS A 9 14.33 -7.89 5.92
C HIS A 9 13.13 -6.95 5.71
N THR A 10 13.38 -5.76 5.14
CA THR A 10 12.35 -4.78 4.84
C THR A 10 11.31 -5.36 3.87
N ILE A 11 11.74 -6.00 2.78
CA ILE A 11 10.85 -6.62 1.78
C ILE A 11 9.99 -7.74 2.41
N TYR A 12 10.61 -8.65 3.19
CA TYR A 12 9.93 -9.82 3.75
C TYR A 12 9.03 -9.51 4.96
N SER A 13 9.22 -8.35 5.61
CA SER A 13 8.46 -7.99 6.80
C SER A 13 7.45 -6.85 6.61
N THR A 14 7.47 -6.13 5.48
CA THR A 14 6.54 -5.00 5.25
C THR A 14 5.11 -5.48 5.09
N ARG A 15 4.23 -5.04 5.98
CA ARG A 15 2.79 -5.31 5.95
C ARG A 15 2.01 -4.03 5.70
N ALA A 16 0.84 -4.16 5.10
CA ALA A 16 -0.16 -3.10 5.00
C ALA A 16 -0.79 -2.85 6.39
N LEU A 17 -0.12 -2.06 7.24
CA LEU A 17 -0.64 -1.65 8.54
C LEU A 17 -1.52 -0.41 8.36
N ARG A 18 -2.63 -0.36 9.12
CA ARG A 18 -3.70 0.63 8.97
C ARG A 18 -4.16 1.24 10.29
N ARG A 19 -3.43 0.95 11.39
CA ARG A 19 -3.61 1.57 12.69
C ARG A 19 -2.38 2.40 12.99
N PHE A 20 -2.58 3.69 13.20
CA PHE A 20 -1.50 4.64 13.37
C PHE A 20 -1.65 5.38 14.69
N LYS A 21 -0.50 5.76 15.25
CA LYS A 21 -0.44 6.75 16.32
C LYS A 21 -0.79 8.12 15.75
N PRO A 22 -1.31 9.05 16.57
CA PRO A 22 -1.61 10.41 16.13
C PRO A 22 -0.36 11.27 15.95
N ASP A 23 0.83 10.74 16.24
CA ASP A 23 2.09 11.47 16.20
C ASP A 23 2.35 12.06 14.80
N PRO A 24 2.67 13.36 14.69
CA PRO A 24 2.94 13.98 13.40
C PRO A 24 4.23 13.42 12.80
N ILE A 25 4.28 13.35 11.48
CA ILE A 25 5.49 13.01 10.74
C ILE A 25 6.20 14.31 10.38
N SER A 26 7.49 14.41 10.70
CA SER A 26 8.26 15.63 10.39
C SER A 26 8.45 15.80 8.88
N ASN A 27 8.74 17.04 8.44
CA ASN A 27 8.99 17.31 7.02
C ASN A 27 10.26 16.61 6.52
N GLU A 28 11.26 16.42 7.37
CA GLU A 28 12.51 15.72 7.03
C GLU A 28 12.23 14.24 6.72
N VAL A 29 11.40 13.58 7.53
CA VAL A 29 11.00 12.19 7.30
C VAL A 29 10.14 12.07 6.05
N LEU A 30 9.18 12.98 5.83
CA LEU A 30 8.38 13.00 4.60
C LEU A 30 9.26 13.24 3.36
N PHE A 31 10.25 14.11 3.46
CA PHE A 31 11.22 14.33 2.38
C PHE A 31 12.00 13.06 2.05
N GLN A 32 12.52 12.34 3.07
CA GLN A 32 13.23 11.07 2.88
C GLN A 32 12.34 10.01 2.19
N LEU A 33 11.07 9.92 2.58
CA LEU A 33 10.12 9.00 1.93
C LEU A 33 9.93 9.33 0.45
N LEU A 34 9.75 10.60 0.13
CA LEU A 34 9.52 11.07 -1.24
C LEU A 34 10.80 10.98 -2.08
N ASP A 35 11.96 11.27 -1.49
CA ASP A 35 13.24 11.09 -2.18
C ASP A 35 13.49 9.62 -2.53
N ALA A 36 13.21 8.70 -1.61
CA ALA A 36 13.26 7.27 -1.91
C ALA A 36 12.27 6.85 -3.02
N ALA A 37 11.04 7.40 -2.98
CA ALA A 37 10.03 7.11 -4.00
C ALA A 37 10.51 7.48 -5.41
N ILE A 38 11.07 8.67 -5.58
CA ILE A 38 11.52 9.16 -6.90
C ILE A 38 12.79 8.49 -7.42
N ARG A 39 13.44 7.59 -6.67
CA ARG A 39 14.52 6.71 -7.15
C ARG A 39 14.00 5.53 -7.96
N ALA A 40 12.70 5.37 -8.08
CA ALA A 40 12.11 4.33 -8.91
C ALA A 40 12.46 4.53 -10.40
N PRO A 41 12.56 3.45 -11.20
CA PRO A 41 12.68 3.57 -12.64
C PRO A 41 11.37 4.10 -13.26
N SER A 42 11.50 4.83 -14.36
CA SER A 42 10.35 5.25 -15.16
C SER A 42 10.63 5.09 -16.65
N GLY A 43 9.61 4.81 -17.44
CA GLY A 43 9.73 4.70 -18.89
C GLY A 43 10.36 5.95 -19.48
N GLN A 44 11.44 5.79 -20.26
CA GLN A 44 12.21 6.91 -20.87
C GLN A 44 12.69 7.96 -19.86
N ASN A 45 12.83 7.58 -18.57
CA ASN A 45 13.14 8.49 -17.47
C ASN A 45 12.17 9.70 -17.38
N ALA A 46 10.90 9.47 -17.71
CA ALA A 46 9.89 10.54 -17.80
C ALA A 46 9.50 11.14 -16.45
N GLN A 47 9.62 10.36 -15.36
CA GLN A 47 9.38 10.80 -13.97
C GLN A 47 8.04 11.53 -13.79
N ASP A 48 6.97 10.93 -14.33
CA ASP A 48 5.64 11.53 -14.44
C ASP A 48 4.83 11.49 -13.15
N TRP A 49 5.35 10.86 -12.09
CA TRP A 49 4.70 10.83 -10.79
C TRP A 49 4.55 12.21 -10.16
N ARG A 50 3.45 12.41 -9.44
CA ARG A 50 3.16 13.60 -8.63
C ARG A 50 2.61 13.14 -7.30
N PHE A 51 2.99 13.80 -6.22
CA PHE A 51 2.59 13.47 -4.88
C PHE A 51 1.94 14.70 -4.23
N VAL A 52 0.73 14.53 -3.65
CA VAL A 52 0.08 15.58 -2.86
C VAL A 52 0.01 15.11 -1.41
N LEU A 53 0.59 15.90 -0.50
CA LEU A 53 0.60 15.61 0.93
C LEU A 53 -0.63 16.23 1.59
N VAL A 54 -1.55 15.38 2.07
CA VAL A 54 -2.78 15.81 2.74
C VAL A 54 -2.61 15.61 4.24
N ARG A 55 -2.57 16.71 4.99
CA ARG A 55 -2.44 16.77 6.46
C ARG A 55 -3.57 17.54 7.12
N SER A 56 -4.36 18.28 6.34
CA SER A 56 -5.51 19.03 6.85
C SER A 56 -6.56 18.08 7.42
N ARG A 57 -6.92 18.27 8.69
CA ARG A 57 -7.94 17.47 9.36
C ARG A 57 -9.28 17.53 8.62
N ALA A 58 -9.67 18.70 8.11
CA ALA A 58 -10.90 18.86 7.32
C ALA A 58 -10.88 18.03 6.03
N ALA A 59 -9.74 18.01 5.32
CA ALA A 59 -9.58 17.20 4.12
C ALA A 59 -9.63 15.70 4.43
N LEU A 60 -8.97 15.26 5.49
CA LEU A 60 -8.98 13.87 5.94
C LEU A 60 -10.37 13.42 6.40
N GLN A 61 -11.14 14.29 7.06
CA GLN A 61 -12.55 14.03 7.41
C GLN A 61 -13.40 13.85 6.15
N ARG A 62 -13.20 14.70 5.12
CA ARG A 62 -13.93 14.54 3.87
C ARG A 62 -13.58 13.24 3.15
N MET A 63 -12.29 12.88 3.11
CA MET A 63 -11.85 11.57 2.59
C MET A 63 -12.47 10.40 3.37
N GLN A 64 -12.59 10.51 4.68
CA GLN A 64 -13.25 9.51 5.52
C GLN A 64 -14.74 9.36 5.13
N GLN A 65 -15.46 10.46 4.96
CA GLN A 65 -16.85 10.45 4.53
C GLN A 65 -17.02 9.73 3.17
N TRP A 66 -16.19 10.06 2.19
CA TRP A 66 -16.21 9.37 0.89
C TRP A 66 -15.89 7.87 0.96
N SER A 67 -15.20 7.43 2.00
CA SER A 67 -14.85 6.02 2.19
C SER A 67 -16.01 5.18 2.73
N GLN A 68 -16.93 5.78 3.48
CA GLN A 68 -17.98 5.05 4.22
C GLN A 68 -18.93 4.27 3.29
N GLY A 69 -19.52 4.94 2.31
CA GLY A 69 -20.48 4.30 1.40
C GLY A 69 -19.87 3.14 0.58
N PRO A 70 -18.68 3.32 -0.03
CA PRO A 70 -17.98 2.20 -0.69
C PRO A 70 -17.64 1.04 0.24
N TRP A 71 -17.28 1.33 1.49
CA TRP A 71 -17.01 0.30 2.50
C TRP A 71 -18.29 -0.47 2.85
N GLN A 72 -19.41 0.22 3.12
CA GLN A 72 -20.69 -0.41 3.36
C GLN A 72 -21.12 -1.34 2.21
N ARG A 73 -21.00 -0.87 0.96
CA ARG A 73 -21.28 -1.73 -0.22
C ARG A 73 -20.36 -2.93 -0.32
N TYR A 74 -19.12 -2.80 0.13
CA TYR A 74 -18.19 -3.93 0.16
C TYR A 74 -18.59 -4.93 1.25
N GLN A 75 -19.00 -4.47 2.43
CA GLN A 75 -19.47 -5.31 3.53
C GLN A 75 -20.79 -6.03 3.17
N ALA A 76 -21.72 -5.37 2.48
CA ALA A 76 -22.99 -5.94 2.06
C ALA A 76 -22.84 -7.24 1.25
N ARG A 77 -21.69 -7.46 0.59
CA ARG A 77 -21.40 -8.74 -0.10
C ARG A 77 -21.31 -9.94 0.83
N PHE A 78 -21.18 -9.72 2.11
CA PHE A 78 -21.10 -10.75 3.16
C PHE A 78 -22.38 -10.83 4.01
N GLU A 79 -23.35 -9.91 3.81
CA GLU A 79 -24.58 -9.84 4.59
C GLU A 79 -25.59 -10.92 4.17
N ASP A 80 -25.58 -11.33 2.90
CA ASP A 80 -26.46 -12.38 2.36
C ASP A 80 -26.13 -13.78 2.95
N ASP A 81 -24.93 -13.97 3.51
CA ASP A 81 -24.53 -15.15 4.30
C ASP A 81 -23.78 -14.68 5.56
N PRO A 82 -24.47 -14.42 6.68
CA PRO A 82 -23.85 -13.91 7.92
C PRO A 82 -22.68 -14.75 8.46
N GLY A 83 -22.59 -16.04 8.10
CA GLY A 83 -21.45 -16.89 8.41
C GLY A 83 -20.30 -16.81 7.41
N SER A 84 -20.44 -16.07 6.31
CA SER A 84 -19.43 -16.04 5.22
C SER A 84 -18.11 -15.41 5.65
N ILE A 85 -18.13 -14.37 6.48
CA ILE A 85 -16.90 -13.75 7.01
C ILE A 85 -16.14 -14.75 7.90
N ASP A 86 -16.83 -15.53 8.71
CA ASP A 86 -16.20 -16.52 9.60
C ASP A 86 -15.60 -17.70 8.82
N LYS A 87 -16.15 -18.01 7.65
CA LYS A 87 -15.61 -19.01 6.70
C LYS A 87 -14.34 -18.53 6.01
N LEU A 88 -14.06 -17.21 6.00
CA LEU A 88 -12.84 -16.69 5.39
C LEU A 88 -11.59 -17.13 6.17
N PRO A 89 -10.45 -17.32 5.49
CA PRO A 89 -9.16 -17.52 6.14
C PRO A 89 -8.87 -16.42 7.16
N ARG A 90 -8.25 -16.76 8.29
CA ARG A 90 -7.92 -15.80 9.36
C ARG A 90 -7.23 -14.53 8.85
N SER A 91 -6.31 -14.66 7.88
CA SER A 91 -5.61 -13.52 7.28
C SER A 91 -6.56 -12.54 6.57
N GLN A 92 -7.57 -13.05 5.88
CA GLN A 92 -8.58 -12.22 5.21
C GLN A 92 -9.48 -11.51 6.23
N ARG A 93 -9.95 -12.22 7.27
CA ARG A 93 -10.72 -11.59 8.35
C ARG A 93 -9.96 -10.47 9.04
N LEU A 94 -8.67 -10.67 9.34
CA LEU A 94 -7.82 -9.64 9.92
C LEU A 94 -7.62 -8.45 8.98
N SER A 95 -7.50 -8.70 7.68
CA SER A 95 -7.43 -7.65 6.67
C SER A 95 -8.71 -6.82 6.62
N LEU A 96 -9.89 -7.46 6.64
CA LEU A 96 -11.19 -6.76 6.68
C LEU A 96 -11.29 -5.86 7.91
N LYS A 97 -11.03 -6.37 9.11
CA LYS A 97 -11.02 -5.59 10.36
C LYS A 97 -10.02 -4.43 10.33
N SER A 98 -8.88 -4.61 9.68
CA SER A 98 -7.87 -3.57 9.51
C SER A 98 -8.34 -2.46 8.56
N VAL A 99 -9.03 -2.81 7.47
CA VAL A 99 -9.63 -1.84 6.53
C VAL A 99 -10.77 -1.08 7.19
N GLU A 100 -11.68 -1.79 7.87
CA GLU A 100 -12.78 -1.20 8.63
C GLU A 100 -12.29 -0.13 9.62
N HIS A 101 -11.24 -0.46 10.38
CA HIS A 101 -10.62 0.50 11.29
C HIS A 101 -10.13 1.74 10.56
N LEU A 102 -9.42 1.60 9.43
CA LEU A 102 -8.93 2.74 8.68
C LEU A 102 -10.07 3.59 8.11
N VAL A 103 -11.14 2.98 7.62
CA VAL A 103 -12.35 3.72 7.17
C VAL A 103 -12.94 4.55 8.30
N ALA A 104 -13.01 4.00 9.51
CA ALA A 104 -13.56 4.69 10.66
C ALA A 104 -12.66 5.81 11.22
N HIS A 105 -11.34 5.70 11.04
CA HIS A 105 -10.33 6.58 11.67
C HIS A 105 -9.42 7.28 10.67
N LEU A 106 -9.81 7.38 9.39
CA LEU A 106 -8.97 8.02 8.36
C LEU A 106 -8.66 9.48 8.69
N ALA A 107 -9.58 10.17 9.34
CA ALA A 107 -9.37 11.55 9.80
C ALA A 107 -8.26 11.69 10.85
N GLU A 108 -7.85 10.62 11.52
CA GLU A 108 -6.81 10.62 12.56
C GLU A 108 -5.42 10.31 12.03
N VAL A 109 -5.32 9.90 10.77
CA VAL A 109 -4.04 9.57 10.12
C VAL A 109 -3.17 10.82 10.02
N PRO A 110 -1.86 10.74 10.34
CA PRO A 110 -0.97 11.91 10.27
C PRO A 110 -0.86 12.54 8.89
N VAL A 111 -0.82 11.71 7.84
CA VAL A 111 -0.76 12.16 6.44
C VAL A 111 -1.35 11.12 5.51
N VAL A 112 -2.07 11.57 4.49
CA VAL A 112 -2.41 10.76 3.31
C VAL A 112 -1.67 11.35 2.11
N ILE A 113 -0.92 10.52 1.40
CA ILE A 113 -0.22 10.93 0.17
C ILE A 113 -1.08 10.49 -1.02
N ILE A 114 -1.56 11.46 -1.81
CA ILE A 114 -2.22 11.19 -3.09
C ILE A 114 -1.12 10.99 -4.13
N VAL A 115 -1.15 9.85 -4.82
CA VAL A 115 -0.16 9.52 -5.85
C VAL A 115 -0.81 9.60 -7.22
N CYS A 116 -0.31 10.51 -8.04
CA CYS A 116 -0.79 10.78 -9.38
C CYS A 116 0.31 10.57 -10.43
N GLY A 117 -0.10 10.44 -11.68
CA GLY A 117 0.80 10.45 -12.83
C GLY A 117 0.07 10.97 -14.07
N LEU A 118 0.83 11.32 -15.10
CA LEU A 118 0.25 11.79 -16.36
C LEU A 118 -0.56 10.69 -17.04
N ARG A 119 -1.79 11.02 -17.43
CA ARG A 119 -2.72 10.10 -18.10
C ARG A 119 -2.24 9.79 -19.51
N GLY A 120 -2.33 8.50 -19.89
CA GLY A 120 -2.17 8.06 -21.28
C GLY A 120 -0.77 8.16 -21.87
N ARG A 121 0.25 8.52 -21.09
CA ARG A 121 1.61 8.71 -21.61
C ARG A 121 2.38 7.39 -21.84
N HIS A 122 2.00 6.32 -21.18
CA HIS A 122 2.65 5.02 -21.29
C HIS A 122 1.63 3.92 -21.54
N GLY A 123 2.03 2.89 -22.30
CA GLY A 123 1.17 1.74 -22.62
C GLY A 123 0.72 0.91 -21.41
N THR A 124 1.37 1.09 -20.24
CA THR A 124 1.01 0.41 -18.99
C THR A 124 0.63 1.45 -17.94
N PRO A 125 -0.68 1.63 -17.67
CA PRO A 125 -1.13 2.57 -16.63
C PRO A 125 -0.47 2.24 -15.27
N GLY A 126 0.14 3.25 -14.63
CA GLY A 126 0.81 3.11 -13.35
C GLY A 126 2.15 2.38 -13.38
N GLY A 127 2.62 1.90 -14.54
CA GLY A 127 3.85 1.11 -14.65
C GLY A 127 5.11 1.80 -14.10
N SER A 128 5.19 3.12 -14.20
CA SER A 128 6.25 3.93 -13.57
C SER A 128 5.90 4.39 -12.16
N THR A 129 4.61 4.59 -11.88
CA THR A 129 4.14 5.14 -10.60
C THR A 129 4.15 4.11 -9.47
N PHE A 130 3.72 2.87 -9.72
CA PHE A 130 3.69 1.84 -8.68
C PHE A 130 5.08 1.40 -8.19
N PRO A 131 6.16 1.36 -8.98
CA PRO A 131 7.52 1.21 -8.45
C PRO A 131 7.89 2.30 -7.43
N ALA A 132 7.51 3.57 -7.69
CA ALA A 132 7.72 4.67 -6.74
C ALA A 132 6.89 4.49 -5.45
N VAL A 133 5.65 4.01 -5.56
CA VAL A 133 4.83 3.65 -4.40
C VAL A 133 5.49 2.55 -3.57
N GLN A 134 6.03 1.51 -4.22
CA GLN A 134 6.70 0.43 -3.51
C GLN A 134 7.96 0.93 -2.79
N ASN A 135 8.80 1.74 -3.45
CA ASN A 135 9.97 2.35 -2.80
C ASN A 135 9.56 3.17 -1.57
N LEU A 136 8.51 3.99 -1.69
CA LEU A 136 7.99 4.79 -0.57
C LEU A 136 7.57 3.90 0.61
N LEU A 137 6.84 2.82 0.36
CA LEU A 137 6.36 1.92 1.42
C LEU A 137 7.52 1.15 2.08
N LEU A 138 8.55 0.76 1.33
CA LEU A 138 9.76 0.14 1.89
C LEU A 138 10.56 1.15 2.71
N ALA A 139 10.72 2.39 2.22
CA ALA A 139 11.37 3.46 2.98
C ALA A 139 10.61 3.78 4.28
N ALA A 140 9.26 3.82 4.22
CA ALA A 140 8.43 3.98 5.40
C ALA A 140 8.73 2.90 6.45
N ARG A 141 8.83 1.62 6.02
CA ARG A 141 9.23 0.52 6.90
C ARG A 141 10.62 0.73 7.51
N GLY A 142 11.60 1.14 6.71
CA GLY A 142 12.98 1.42 7.16
C GLY A 142 13.04 2.54 8.20
N LEU A 143 12.17 3.55 8.07
CA LEU A 143 12.07 4.69 8.98
C LEU A 143 11.13 4.46 10.19
N GLY A 144 10.67 3.21 10.41
CA GLY A 144 9.77 2.89 11.52
C GLY A 144 8.31 3.32 11.32
N LEU A 145 7.97 3.73 10.10
CA LEU A 145 6.61 4.06 9.69
C LEU A 145 5.91 2.87 9.05
N ALA A 146 4.65 3.03 8.77
CA ALA A 146 3.86 2.09 7.99
C ALA A 146 2.88 2.81 7.07
N GLY A 147 2.37 2.09 6.09
CA GLY A 147 1.35 2.57 5.18
C GLY A 147 0.70 1.44 4.40
N SER A 148 -0.28 1.80 3.61
CA SER A 148 -0.95 0.86 2.72
C SER A 148 -1.59 1.61 1.55
N VAL A 149 -1.81 0.92 0.44
CA VAL A 149 -2.70 1.44 -0.61
C VAL A 149 -4.14 1.41 -0.09
N PHE A 150 -4.84 2.55 -0.21
CA PHE A 150 -6.21 2.72 0.28
C PHE A 150 -7.01 3.64 -0.65
N ASN A 151 -7.85 3.09 -1.51
CA ASN A 151 -8.49 3.81 -2.60
C ASN A 151 -9.99 4.10 -2.40
N PHE A 152 -10.58 3.78 -1.24
CA PHE A 152 -12.00 4.04 -1.00
C PHE A 152 -12.39 5.51 -1.15
N PRO A 153 -11.58 6.52 -0.71
CA PRO A 153 -11.93 7.93 -0.87
C PRO A 153 -12.04 8.38 -2.33
N LEU A 154 -11.40 7.68 -3.29
CA LEU A 154 -11.46 8.02 -4.72
C LEU A 154 -12.88 7.91 -5.30
N ARG A 155 -13.81 7.29 -4.57
CA ARG A 155 -15.24 7.28 -4.93
C ARG A 155 -15.91 8.66 -4.78
N GLY A 156 -15.22 9.66 -4.24
CA GLY A 156 -15.60 11.07 -4.35
C GLY A 156 -15.58 11.61 -5.79
N GLY A 157 -14.93 10.88 -6.73
CA GLY A 157 -14.97 11.21 -8.15
C GLY A 157 -14.40 12.59 -8.47
N ASP A 158 -15.16 13.39 -9.22
CA ASP A 158 -14.75 14.74 -9.63
C ASP A 158 -14.59 15.67 -8.42
N GLU A 159 -15.46 15.57 -7.41
CA GLU A 159 -15.37 16.37 -6.18
C GLU A 159 -14.03 16.12 -5.45
N PHE A 160 -13.52 14.86 -5.45
CA PHE A 160 -12.21 14.55 -4.92
C PHE A 160 -11.10 15.28 -5.70
N SER A 161 -11.16 15.19 -7.02
CA SER A 161 -10.14 15.81 -7.88
C SER A 161 -10.15 17.35 -7.76
N GLU A 162 -11.32 17.96 -7.70
CA GLU A 162 -11.51 19.40 -7.52
C GLU A 162 -10.99 19.86 -6.16
N MET A 163 -11.31 19.14 -5.08
CA MET A 163 -10.85 19.48 -3.72
C MET A 163 -9.32 19.56 -3.61
N PHE A 164 -8.61 18.73 -4.36
CA PHE A 164 -7.15 18.68 -4.33
C PHE A 164 -6.49 19.32 -5.54
N ASN A 165 -7.26 20.04 -6.39
CA ASN A 165 -6.80 20.68 -7.62
C ASN A 165 -6.00 19.71 -8.53
N ILE A 166 -6.45 18.46 -8.62
CA ILE A 166 -5.79 17.46 -9.49
C ILE A 166 -6.14 17.78 -10.96
N PRO A 167 -5.16 18.11 -11.81
CA PRO A 167 -5.45 18.45 -13.20
C PRO A 167 -6.05 17.28 -13.97
N LYS A 168 -6.95 17.54 -14.92
CA LYS A 168 -7.64 16.51 -15.72
C LYS A 168 -6.70 15.60 -16.53
N ASN A 169 -5.50 16.07 -16.85
CA ASN A 169 -4.46 15.27 -17.52
C ASN A 169 -3.66 14.39 -16.57
N ASN A 170 -3.96 14.41 -15.26
CA ASN A 170 -3.40 13.50 -14.28
C ASN A 170 -4.42 12.42 -13.91
N GLU A 171 -3.91 11.22 -13.67
CA GLU A 171 -4.64 10.09 -13.14
C GLU A 171 -4.19 9.84 -11.70
N ILE A 172 -5.15 9.62 -10.81
CA ILE A 172 -4.86 9.26 -9.44
C ILE A 172 -4.74 7.74 -9.38
N TYR A 173 -3.54 7.23 -9.09
CA TYR A 173 -3.28 5.79 -9.04
C TYR A 173 -3.60 5.19 -7.67
N CYS A 174 -3.24 5.88 -6.60
CA CYS A 174 -3.57 5.41 -5.26
C CYS A 174 -3.43 6.52 -4.20
N LEU A 175 -3.97 6.22 -3.02
CA LEU A 175 -3.80 6.97 -1.79
C LEU A 175 -2.99 6.14 -0.81
N LEU A 176 -2.07 6.78 -0.10
CA LEU A 176 -1.19 6.15 0.88
C LEU A 176 -1.39 6.84 2.24
N PRO A 177 -2.25 6.34 3.13
CA PRO A 177 -2.21 6.70 4.54
C PRO A 177 -0.89 6.23 5.13
N ILE A 178 -0.15 7.14 5.75
CA ILE A 178 1.17 6.91 6.34
C ILE A 178 1.17 7.42 7.78
N GLY A 179 1.79 6.66 8.68
CA GLY A 179 1.93 7.02 10.09
C GLY A 179 2.84 6.07 10.85
N TYR A 180 3.14 6.41 12.10
CA TYR A 180 3.78 5.48 13.03
C TYR A 180 2.76 4.41 13.43
N PRO A 181 3.06 3.11 13.21
CA PRO A 181 2.08 2.07 13.47
C PRO A 181 1.91 1.78 14.96
N THR A 182 0.69 1.40 15.37
CA THR A 182 0.45 0.79 16.68
C THR A 182 0.69 -0.72 16.64
N ASP A 183 0.52 -1.33 15.46
CA ASP A 183 0.77 -2.75 15.22
C ASP A 183 2.23 -2.97 14.78
N LYS A 184 2.70 -4.23 14.85
CA LYS A 184 4.06 -4.59 14.43
C LYS A 184 4.07 -5.09 12.98
N HIS A 185 5.07 -4.67 12.24
CA HIS A 185 5.49 -5.36 11.03
C HIS A 185 5.91 -6.81 11.37
N GLY A 186 6.05 -7.64 10.37
CA GLY A 186 6.48 -9.03 10.58
C GLY A 186 6.34 -9.82 9.29
N PRO A 187 6.68 -11.11 9.30
CA PRO A 187 6.74 -11.93 8.09
C PRO A 187 5.42 -11.90 7.33
N VAL A 188 5.52 -11.75 6.01
CA VAL A 188 4.39 -11.77 5.10
C VAL A 188 4.25 -13.15 4.46
N ARG A 189 3.05 -13.74 4.51
CA ARG A 189 2.78 -14.99 3.80
C ARG A 189 2.49 -14.71 2.34
N ARG A 190 3.12 -15.46 1.46
CA ARG A 190 2.93 -15.39 0.00
C ARG A 190 2.75 -16.80 -0.55
N LYS A 191 2.25 -16.89 -1.78
CA LYS A 191 2.28 -18.15 -2.53
C LYS A 191 3.74 -18.55 -2.77
N PRO A 192 4.09 -19.86 -2.74
CA PRO A 192 5.43 -20.30 -3.07
C PRO A 192 5.79 -19.94 -4.52
N VAL A 193 7.07 -19.71 -4.77
CA VAL A 193 7.57 -19.31 -6.11
C VAL A 193 7.10 -20.28 -7.19
N LYS A 194 7.10 -21.59 -6.93
CA LYS A 194 6.62 -22.62 -7.86
C LYS A 194 5.16 -22.45 -8.32
N ALA A 195 4.35 -21.71 -7.56
CA ALA A 195 2.94 -21.49 -7.91
C ALA A 195 2.73 -20.30 -8.86
N VAL A 196 3.75 -19.48 -9.10
CA VAL A 196 3.64 -18.20 -9.83
C VAL A 196 4.71 -18.00 -10.91
N VAL A 197 5.64 -18.96 -11.05
CA VAL A 197 6.73 -18.89 -12.03
C VAL A 197 6.62 -20.04 -13.02
N TYR A 198 6.80 -19.73 -14.29
CA TYR A 198 6.82 -20.66 -15.39
C TYR A 198 8.13 -20.51 -16.16
N ASP A 199 8.56 -21.60 -16.81
CA ASP A 199 9.78 -21.64 -17.61
C ASP A 199 9.42 -21.46 -19.08
N GLU A 200 9.98 -20.41 -19.72
CA GLU A 200 9.78 -20.00 -21.12
C GLU A 200 8.33 -19.75 -21.54
N ARG A 201 7.38 -20.61 -21.16
CA ARG A 201 5.97 -20.53 -21.57
C ARG A 201 5.03 -20.66 -20.38
N PHE A 202 3.94 -19.91 -20.42
CA PHE A 202 2.91 -20.01 -19.38
C PHE A 202 2.38 -21.46 -19.31
N GLY A 203 2.31 -22.01 -18.09
CA GLY A 203 1.92 -23.40 -17.84
C GLY A 203 3.10 -24.36 -17.68
N ASN A 204 4.28 -24.07 -18.24
CA ASN A 204 5.46 -24.89 -18.05
C ASN A 204 6.04 -24.63 -16.65
N LYS A 205 6.10 -25.66 -15.84
CA LYS A 205 6.65 -25.53 -14.48
C LYS A 205 8.16 -25.38 -14.48
N TRP A 206 8.65 -24.42 -13.70
CA TRP A 206 10.08 -24.28 -13.47
C TRP A 206 10.58 -25.33 -12.48
N ARG A 207 11.23 -26.38 -12.98
CA ARG A 207 11.63 -27.57 -12.20
C ARG A 207 12.51 -27.25 -11.00
N TYR A 208 13.40 -26.26 -11.11
CA TYR A 208 14.21 -25.81 -9.96
C TYR A 208 13.34 -25.35 -8.78
N ALA A 209 12.26 -24.63 -9.04
CA ALA A 209 11.35 -24.14 -8.00
C ALA A 209 10.53 -25.25 -7.34
N GLU A 210 10.33 -26.40 -8.03
CA GLU A 210 9.63 -27.55 -7.45
C GLU A 210 10.42 -28.23 -6.34
N GLY A 211 11.76 -28.18 -6.40
CA GLY A 211 12.66 -28.72 -5.39
C GLY A 211 12.93 -27.78 -4.19
N GLN A 212 12.38 -26.57 -4.20
CA GLN A 212 12.59 -25.60 -3.12
C GLN A 212 11.52 -25.73 -2.04
N PRO A 213 11.85 -25.37 -0.77
CA PRO A 213 10.89 -25.34 0.32
C PRO A 213 9.66 -24.47 -0.01
N GLU A 214 8.47 -24.90 0.42
CA GLU A 214 7.23 -24.12 0.20
C GLU A 214 7.22 -22.79 0.95
N ASP A 215 7.94 -22.71 2.06
CA ASP A 215 8.06 -21.54 2.91
C ASP A 215 8.98 -20.46 2.32
N GLY A 216 9.61 -20.76 1.18
CA GLY A 216 10.49 -19.84 0.49
C GLY A 216 11.75 -19.47 1.30
N TRP A 217 12.40 -18.41 0.87
CA TRP A 217 13.58 -17.84 1.56
C TRP A 217 13.23 -17.19 2.90
N GLU A 218 11.95 -16.99 3.20
CA GLU A 218 11.47 -16.34 4.44
C GLU A 218 12.02 -17.02 5.70
N ALA A 219 12.03 -18.35 5.75
CA ALA A 219 12.53 -19.10 6.91
C ALA A 219 14.03 -18.84 7.15
N ARG A 220 14.83 -18.78 6.09
CA ARG A 220 16.30 -18.62 6.23
C ARG A 220 16.71 -17.21 6.64
N TRP A 221 15.95 -16.17 6.24
CA TRP A 221 16.27 -14.77 6.59
C TRP A 221 15.73 -14.37 7.96
N LEU A 222 14.66 -15.03 8.43
CA LEU A 222 14.07 -14.76 9.74
C LEU A 222 14.81 -15.46 10.87
N GLU A 223 15.55 -16.54 10.60
CA GLU A 223 16.40 -17.24 11.58
C GLU A 223 17.64 -16.42 11.99
N HIS A 224 17.99 -15.39 11.22
CA HIS A 224 19.13 -14.49 11.47
C HIS A 224 18.71 -13.11 12.01
N LEU A 225 17.45 -12.92 12.41
CA LEU A 225 16.86 -11.69 12.95
C LEU A 225 16.48 -11.84 14.42
#